data_f37014710b4938fce7af56c8c6f70e94
#
_entry.id   f37014710b4938fce7af56c8c6f70e94
#
_cell.length_a   1.000
_cell.length_b   1.000
_cell.length_c   1.000
_cell.angle_alpha   90.00
_cell.angle_beta   90.00
_cell.angle_gamma   90.00
#
_symmetry.space_group_name_H-M   'P 1'
#
loop_
_entity.id
_entity.type
_entity.pdbx_description
1 polymer ?
#
loop_
_entity_poly.entity_id
_entity_poly.type
_entity_poly.pdbx_seq_one_letter_code
_entity_poly.pdbx_strand_id
1 'polypeptide(L)'
;MDREGDAYMILASLIEKERAFVIRSAHDRMVFGAEHVPMQLSELLESAPIVVSRSVPICRRPDSPKKTAKERKIHPPREGRTAKLTFSAGQIELRRTSGAPKDVCASIFINVVYVNEVDTPEDCVPVTWTLLTTEPIDTPEQILRIVDLYRARWTIEEFFKAIKTGCSYEKRQLESKRTLLNALAATVFVAWKLLLMRTLSRTQGELPATEVLTPTQITVLQSVSAKKMALIPTISEVFYAIARLGGHLKRNGPPGWLIIGRGYEKLLSYEVGWVAALNASSQPQGVA
;
A
#
# COMPACT_ATOMS: atom_id res chain seq x y z
N MET A 1 -8.16 7.00 5.15
CA MET A 1 -9.16 5.89 5.23
C MET A 1 -9.89 5.75 3.91
N ASP A 2 -10.52 4.61 3.64
CA ASP A 2 -11.36 4.42 2.46
C ASP A 2 -12.81 4.87 2.75
N ARG A 3 -13.71 4.65 1.81
CA ARG A 3 -15.12 5.08 1.82
C ARG A 3 -15.90 4.77 3.11
N GLU A 4 -15.52 3.73 3.83
CA GLU A 4 -16.11 3.37 5.13
C GLU A 4 -15.91 4.43 6.23
N GLY A 5 -14.87 5.28 6.09
CA GLY A 5 -14.63 6.42 7.00
C GLY A 5 -15.46 7.66 6.69
N ASP A 6 -16.23 7.67 5.59
CA ASP A 6 -17.01 8.81 5.15
C ASP A 6 -18.39 8.88 5.84
N ALA A 7 -18.36 9.02 7.16
CA ALA A 7 -19.54 9.26 7.99
C ALA A 7 -19.34 10.54 8.80
N TYR A 8 -20.38 11.39 8.86
CA TYR A 8 -20.33 12.67 9.57
C TYR A 8 -19.79 12.54 11.00
N MET A 9 -20.24 11.53 11.74
CA MET A 9 -19.80 11.25 13.11
C MET A 9 -18.30 10.99 13.22
N ILE A 10 -17.74 10.26 12.24
CA ILE A 10 -16.30 9.95 12.20
C ILE A 10 -15.52 11.22 11.90
N LEU A 11 -15.94 11.99 10.89
CA LEU A 11 -15.30 13.24 10.50
C LEU A 11 -15.30 14.25 11.66
N ALA A 12 -16.45 14.45 12.30
CA ALA A 12 -16.60 15.35 13.44
C ALA A 12 -15.71 14.92 14.62
N SER A 13 -15.70 13.63 14.97
CA SER A 13 -14.85 13.11 16.05
C SER A 13 -13.36 13.23 15.75
N LEU A 14 -12.94 13.10 14.49
CA LEU A 14 -11.53 13.28 14.12
C LEU A 14 -11.11 14.75 14.22
N ILE A 15 -11.97 15.67 13.80
CA ILE A 15 -11.75 17.11 13.91
C ILE A 15 -11.70 17.54 15.39
N GLU A 16 -12.67 17.12 16.20
CA GLU A 16 -12.71 17.40 17.64
C GLU A 16 -11.42 16.94 18.37
N LYS A 17 -10.86 15.80 17.92
CA LYS A 17 -9.62 15.25 18.49
C LYS A 17 -8.36 15.75 17.78
N GLU A 18 -8.47 16.76 16.95
CA GLU A 18 -7.35 17.36 16.18
C GLU A 18 -6.53 16.30 15.42
N ARG A 19 -7.21 15.28 14.86
CA ARG A 19 -6.56 14.22 14.10
C ARG A 19 -6.53 14.56 12.61
N ALA A 20 -5.33 14.59 12.05
CA ALA A 20 -5.15 14.71 10.62
C ALA A 20 -5.66 13.44 9.91
N PHE A 21 -6.38 13.63 8.81
CA PHE A 21 -6.89 12.50 8.02
C PHE A 21 -7.00 12.84 6.53
N VAL A 22 -6.99 11.78 5.73
CA VAL A 22 -7.42 11.80 4.33
C VAL A 22 -8.41 10.64 4.15
N ILE A 23 -9.65 10.96 3.80
CA ILE A 23 -10.74 10.00 3.63
C ILE A 23 -11.34 10.18 2.25
N ARG A 24 -11.51 9.07 1.51
CA ARG A 24 -12.22 9.12 0.23
C ARG A 24 -13.71 9.21 0.47
N SER A 25 -14.37 10.21 -0.15
CA SER A 25 -15.82 10.34 -0.10
C SER A 25 -16.52 9.16 -0.78
N ALA A 26 -17.57 8.68 -0.13
CA ALA A 26 -18.43 7.61 -0.63
C ALA A 26 -19.73 8.16 -1.24
N HIS A 27 -20.13 9.36 -0.83
CA HIS A 27 -21.44 9.92 -1.10
C HIS A 27 -21.32 11.30 -1.78
N ASP A 28 -22.15 11.51 -2.78
CA ASP A 28 -22.46 12.85 -3.23
C ASP A 28 -23.48 13.44 -2.26
N ARG A 29 -23.11 14.48 -1.57
CA ARG A 29 -23.90 15.07 -0.47
C ARG A 29 -24.06 16.55 -0.63
N MET A 30 -25.10 17.10 0.00
CA MET A 30 -25.26 18.55 0.13
C MET A 30 -24.15 19.12 0.98
N VAL A 31 -23.47 20.12 0.44
CA VAL A 31 -22.39 20.89 1.08
C VAL A 31 -22.67 22.37 0.95
N PHE A 32 -21.94 23.19 1.69
CA PHE A 32 -22.01 24.63 1.59
C PHE A 32 -20.61 25.14 1.24
N GLY A 33 -20.52 25.85 0.11
CA GLY A 33 -19.30 26.51 -0.33
C GLY A 33 -19.07 27.84 0.40
N ALA A 34 -18.13 28.63 -0.10
CA ALA A 34 -17.74 29.93 0.53
C ALA A 34 -18.91 30.91 0.68
N GLU A 35 -19.91 30.86 -0.19
CA GLU A 35 -21.08 31.73 -0.14
C GLU A 35 -22.24 31.17 0.70
N HIS A 36 -22.03 30.09 1.43
CA HIS A 36 -23.04 29.37 2.20
C HIS A 36 -24.28 28.91 1.40
N VAL A 37 -24.18 28.84 0.08
CA VAL A 37 -25.23 28.32 -0.78
C VAL A 37 -25.16 26.80 -0.79
N PRO A 38 -26.28 26.09 -0.51
CA PRO A 38 -26.30 24.64 -0.57
C PRO A 38 -26.21 24.14 -2.02
N MET A 39 -25.31 23.21 -2.28
CA MET A 39 -25.13 22.55 -3.57
C MET A 39 -24.67 21.11 -3.39
N GLN A 40 -24.78 20.30 -4.44
CA GLN A 40 -24.19 18.97 -4.42
C GLN A 40 -22.67 19.06 -4.46
N LEU A 41 -21.99 18.16 -3.74
CA LEU A 41 -20.51 18.14 -3.70
C LEU A 41 -19.92 17.97 -5.11
N SER A 42 -20.56 17.16 -5.97
CA SER A 42 -20.14 16.98 -7.36
C SER A 42 -20.21 18.28 -8.16
N GLU A 43 -21.29 19.05 -8.04
CA GLU A 43 -21.48 20.34 -8.74
C GLU A 43 -20.41 21.36 -8.32
N LEU A 44 -20.14 21.44 -7.00
CA LEU A 44 -19.08 22.30 -6.48
C LEU A 44 -17.72 21.94 -7.07
N LEU A 45 -17.41 20.64 -7.13
CA LEU A 45 -16.12 20.14 -7.58
C LEU A 45 -15.92 20.26 -9.10
N GLU A 46 -16.95 20.09 -9.88
CA GLU A 46 -16.91 20.28 -11.34
C GLU A 46 -16.69 21.74 -11.74
N SER A 47 -17.19 22.69 -10.93
CA SER A 47 -17.00 24.13 -11.14
C SER A 47 -15.68 24.66 -10.54
N ALA A 48 -14.99 23.88 -9.69
CA ALA A 48 -13.78 24.32 -9.02
C ALA A 48 -12.59 24.45 -9.99
N PRO A 49 -11.78 25.52 -9.89
CA PRO A 49 -10.65 25.73 -10.77
C PRO A 49 -9.60 24.63 -10.59
N ILE A 50 -8.99 24.22 -11.71
CA ILE A 50 -7.86 23.29 -11.69
C ILE A 50 -6.62 24.03 -11.14
N VAL A 51 -6.06 23.52 -10.06
CA VAL A 51 -4.87 24.09 -9.41
C VAL A 51 -3.59 23.52 -9.99
N VAL A 52 -3.56 22.20 -10.23
CA VAL A 52 -2.37 21.50 -10.72
C VAL A 52 -2.77 20.26 -11.53
N SER A 53 -1.86 19.78 -12.37
CA SER A 53 -2.02 18.52 -13.11
C SER A 53 -0.78 17.66 -13.01
N ARG A 54 -0.94 16.32 -13.09
CA ARG A 54 0.14 15.35 -13.06
C ARG A 54 -0.18 14.12 -13.91
N SER A 55 0.79 13.64 -14.68
CA SER A 55 0.69 12.35 -15.36
C SER A 55 1.05 11.21 -14.42
N VAL A 56 0.22 10.17 -14.37
CA VAL A 56 0.38 9.03 -13.45
C VAL A 56 0.25 7.72 -14.23
N PRO A 57 1.20 6.79 -14.09
CA PRO A 57 1.07 5.47 -14.71
C PRO A 57 -0.03 4.67 -14.00
N ILE A 58 -0.96 4.14 -14.78
CA ILE A 58 -2.00 3.22 -14.34
C ILE A 58 -1.60 1.81 -14.77
N CYS A 59 -1.46 0.90 -13.80
CA CYS A 59 -1.08 -0.47 -14.08
C CYS A 59 -2.19 -1.23 -14.82
N ARG A 60 -1.77 -2.15 -15.71
CA ARG A 60 -2.65 -3.15 -16.31
C ARG A 60 -3.37 -3.95 -15.23
N ARG A 61 -4.65 -4.21 -15.43
CA ARG A 61 -5.46 -5.15 -14.65
C ARG A 61 -5.96 -6.24 -15.59
N PRO A 62 -5.31 -7.40 -15.62
CA PRO A 62 -5.74 -8.49 -16.50
C PRO A 62 -7.11 -9.01 -16.07
N ASP A 63 -7.86 -9.54 -17.03
CA ASP A 63 -9.04 -10.36 -16.71
C ASP A 63 -8.58 -11.66 -16.02
N SER A 64 -9.40 -12.13 -15.10
CA SER A 64 -9.17 -13.39 -14.40
C SER A 64 -10.42 -14.25 -14.49
N PRO A 65 -10.30 -15.49 -15.00
CA PRO A 65 -11.44 -16.42 -15.08
C PRO A 65 -12.00 -16.77 -13.70
N LYS A 66 -11.22 -16.55 -12.63
CA LYS A 66 -11.64 -16.79 -11.24
C LYS A 66 -12.54 -15.69 -10.66
N LYS A 67 -12.67 -14.54 -11.34
CA LYS A 67 -13.52 -13.43 -10.87
C LYS A 67 -14.98 -13.69 -11.21
N THR A 68 -15.85 -13.41 -10.25
CA THR A 68 -17.30 -13.39 -10.46
C THR A 68 -17.71 -12.22 -11.37
N ALA A 69 -18.89 -12.30 -11.96
CA ALA A 69 -19.45 -11.19 -12.77
C ALA A 69 -19.55 -9.89 -11.97
N LYS A 70 -19.90 -9.96 -10.67
CA LYS A 70 -19.97 -8.83 -9.75
C LYS A 70 -18.58 -8.18 -9.54
N GLU A 71 -17.54 -8.97 -9.34
CA GLU A 71 -16.17 -8.48 -9.18
C GLU A 71 -15.62 -7.85 -10.47
N ARG A 72 -15.98 -8.39 -11.64
CA ARG A 72 -15.62 -7.80 -12.94
C ARG A 72 -16.30 -6.46 -13.15
N LYS A 73 -17.57 -6.32 -12.71
CA LYS A 73 -18.30 -5.05 -12.79
C LYS A 73 -17.69 -3.98 -11.87
N ILE A 74 -17.26 -4.36 -10.67
CA ILE A 74 -16.64 -3.43 -9.70
C ILE A 74 -15.19 -3.10 -10.11
N HIS A 75 -14.48 -4.08 -10.64
CA HIS A 75 -13.08 -3.97 -11.02
C HIS A 75 -12.85 -4.51 -12.44
N PRO A 76 -13.30 -3.80 -13.48
CA PRO A 76 -13.15 -4.26 -14.86
C PRO A 76 -11.68 -4.44 -15.24
N PRO A 77 -11.37 -5.38 -16.15
CA PRO A 77 -10.03 -5.47 -16.72
C PRO A 77 -9.69 -4.15 -17.42
N ARG A 78 -8.42 -3.80 -17.44
CA ARG A 78 -7.93 -2.61 -18.13
C ARG A 78 -6.49 -2.80 -18.58
N GLU A 79 -6.14 -2.17 -19.69
CA GLU A 79 -4.75 -2.07 -20.12
C GLU A 79 -3.99 -1.02 -19.29
N GLY A 80 -2.66 -1.14 -19.27
CA GLY A 80 -1.81 -0.15 -18.64
C GLY A 80 -1.77 1.12 -19.50
N ARG A 81 -1.87 2.29 -18.87
CA ARG A 81 -1.80 3.59 -19.55
C ARG A 81 -1.19 4.65 -18.66
N THR A 82 -0.83 5.76 -19.22
CA THR A 82 -0.52 6.98 -18.46
C THR A 82 -1.77 7.86 -18.46
N ALA A 83 -2.31 8.13 -17.27
CA ALA A 83 -3.45 9.00 -17.09
C ALA A 83 -3.00 10.42 -16.75
N LYS A 84 -3.61 11.41 -17.37
CA LYS A 84 -3.43 12.82 -17.03
C LYS A 84 -4.49 13.20 -16.00
N LEU A 85 -4.06 13.41 -14.77
CA LEU A 85 -4.92 13.79 -13.65
C LEU A 85 -4.85 15.29 -13.42
N THR A 86 -6.01 15.89 -13.23
CA THR A 86 -6.18 17.27 -12.77
C THR A 86 -6.63 17.27 -11.32
N PHE A 87 -6.24 18.30 -10.59
CA PHE A 87 -6.53 18.44 -9.17
C PHE A 87 -7.15 19.80 -8.91
N SER A 88 -8.34 19.79 -8.31
CA SER A 88 -9.03 20.96 -7.77
C SER A 88 -9.13 20.83 -6.26
N ALA A 89 -9.17 21.93 -5.53
CA ALA A 89 -9.29 21.90 -4.08
C ALA A 89 -10.10 23.10 -3.58
N GLY A 90 -10.77 22.93 -2.44
CA GLY A 90 -11.54 23.98 -1.78
C GLY A 90 -11.93 23.56 -0.36
N GLN A 91 -12.44 24.53 0.39
CA GLN A 91 -13.04 24.29 1.71
C GLN A 91 -14.55 24.22 1.61
N ILE A 92 -15.15 23.30 2.34
CA ILE A 92 -16.59 23.08 2.40
C ILE A 92 -17.06 23.04 3.85
N GLU A 93 -18.33 23.45 4.06
CA GLU A 93 -19.06 23.20 5.29
C GLU A 93 -19.93 21.96 5.11
N LEU A 94 -19.76 21.00 6.01
CA LEU A 94 -20.65 19.83 6.13
C LEU A 94 -21.56 20.03 7.33
N ARG A 95 -22.88 19.93 7.14
CA ARG A 95 -23.84 19.99 8.22
C ARG A 95 -24.19 18.61 8.75
N ARG A 96 -24.48 18.58 10.05
CA ARG A 96 -24.92 17.37 10.74
C ARG A 96 -26.16 16.77 10.08
N THR A 97 -26.13 15.49 9.79
CA THR A 97 -27.30 14.75 9.27
C THR A 97 -28.39 14.64 10.32
N SER A 98 -29.64 14.59 9.91
CA SER A 98 -30.82 14.53 10.80
C SER A 98 -30.80 13.31 11.74
N GLY A 99 -30.15 12.22 11.37
CA GLY A 99 -30.00 11.01 12.17
C GLY A 99 -28.82 11.01 13.15
N ALA A 100 -27.98 12.05 13.14
CA ALA A 100 -26.83 12.11 14.05
C ALA A 100 -27.25 12.66 15.43
N PRO A 101 -26.61 12.20 16.54
CA PRO A 101 -26.86 12.70 17.88
C PRO A 101 -26.70 14.22 18.00
N LYS A 102 -27.50 14.87 18.86
CA LYS A 102 -27.53 16.32 19.00
C LYS A 102 -26.31 16.89 19.73
N ASP A 103 -25.57 16.06 20.46
CA ASP A 103 -24.33 16.39 21.16
C ASP A 103 -23.11 16.55 20.22
N VAL A 104 -23.24 16.10 18.97
CA VAL A 104 -22.21 16.34 17.94
C VAL A 104 -22.40 17.72 17.35
N CYS A 105 -21.29 18.41 17.00
CA CYS A 105 -21.32 19.75 16.39
C CYS A 105 -22.29 19.83 15.22
N ALA A 106 -22.95 21.00 15.07
CA ALA A 106 -23.99 21.20 14.06
C ALA A 106 -23.40 21.27 12.63
N SER A 107 -22.17 21.76 12.48
CA SER A 107 -21.42 21.79 11.24
C SER A 107 -19.92 21.62 11.48
N ILE A 108 -19.20 21.18 10.46
CA ILE A 108 -17.74 21.09 10.41
C ILE A 108 -17.23 21.69 9.11
N PHE A 109 -16.09 22.36 9.19
CA PHE A 109 -15.35 22.82 8.01
C PHE A 109 -14.27 21.81 7.69
N ILE A 110 -14.14 21.48 6.41
CA ILE A 110 -13.22 20.45 5.93
C ILE A 110 -12.70 20.83 4.55
N ASN A 111 -11.46 20.49 4.27
CA ASN A 111 -10.87 20.65 2.97
C ASN A 111 -11.25 19.47 2.07
N VAL A 112 -11.47 19.74 0.80
CA VAL A 112 -11.74 18.73 -0.21
C VAL A 112 -10.74 18.86 -1.35
N VAL A 113 -10.22 17.72 -1.80
CA VAL A 113 -9.38 17.61 -3.01
C VAL A 113 -10.11 16.72 -4.00
N TYR A 114 -10.36 17.24 -5.19
CA TYR A 114 -10.96 16.52 -6.30
C TYR A 114 -9.89 16.14 -7.30
N VAL A 115 -9.85 14.87 -7.64
CA VAL A 115 -8.96 14.29 -8.63
C VAL A 115 -9.80 13.81 -9.79
N ASN A 116 -9.53 14.30 -10.99
CA ASN A 116 -10.23 13.89 -12.19
C ASN A 116 -9.24 13.55 -13.31
N GLU A 117 -9.49 12.44 -14.03
CA GLU A 117 -8.74 12.08 -15.22
C GLU A 117 -9.33 12.82 -16.42
N VAL A 118 -8.48 13.55 -17.12
CA VAL A 118 -8.81 14.18 -18.40
C VAL A 118 -8.28 13.34 -19.56
N ASP A 119 -8.88 13.46 -20.73
CA ASP A 119 -8.51 12.74 -21.95
C ASP A 119 -8.57 11.20 -21.76
N THR A 120 -9.57 10.72 -20.99
CA THR A 120 -9.77 9.28 -20.76
C THR A 120 -10.19 8.60 -22.08
N PRO A 121 -9.57 7.46 -22.47
CA PRO A 121 -10.03 6.69 -23.63
C PRO A 121 -11.49 6.25 -23.51
N GLU A 122 -12.25 6.22 -24.62
CA GLU A 122 -13.69 5.94 -24.64
C GLU A 122 -14.09 4.64 -23.93
N ASP A 123 -13.27 3.59 -24.04
CA ASP A 123 -13.52 2.29 -23.40
C ASP A 123 -13.04 2.20 -21.95
N CYS A 124 -12.61 3.31 -21.33
CA CYS A 124 -12.04 3.33 -20.00
C CYS A 124 -12.90 4.11 -19.01
N VAL A 125 -13.01 3.58 -17.79
CA VAL A 125 -13.58 4.34 -16.68
C VAL A 125 -12.53 5.33 -16.18
N PRO A 126 -12.85 6.64 -16.13
CA PRO A 126 -11.93 7.67 -15.66
C PRO A 126 -11.58 7.46 -14.18
N VAL A 127 -10.39 7.87 -13.80
CA VAL A 127 -10.00 7.93 -12.39
C VAL A 127 -10.57 9.21 -11.78
N THR A 128 -11.51 9.04 -10.85
CA THR A 128 -12.10 10.15 -10.10
C THR A 128 -12.05 9.84 -8.61
N TRP A 129 -11.50 10.77 -7.83
CA TRP A 129 -11.49 10.70 -6.37
C TRP A 129 -11.92 12.03 -5.77
N THR A 130 -12.78 11.96 -4.77
CA THR A 130 -13.07 13.07 -3.87
C THR A 130 -12.49 12.74 -2.52
N LEU A 131 -11.51 13.52 -2.07
CA LEU A 131 -10.77 13.29 -0.83
C LEU A 131 -11.13 14.39 0.18
N LEU A 132 -11.67 13.99 1.32
CA LEU A 132 -11.97 14.85 2.47
C LEU A 132 -10.76 14.84 3.41
N THR A 133 -10.32 16.00 3.87
CA THR A 133 -9.09 16.11 4.67
C THR A 133 -9.09 17.32 5.59
N THR A 134 -8.31 17.25 6.68
CA THR A 134 -7.94 18.39 7.51
C THR A 134 -6.56 18.95 7.14
N GLU A 135 -5.82 18.28 6.21
CA GLU A 135 -4.53 18.78 5.73
C GLU A 135 -4.70 20.08 4.94
N PRO A 136 -3.72 20.99 4.98
CA PRO A 136 -3.79 22.25 4.22
C PRO A 136 -3.78 22.04 2.72
N ILE A 137 -4.43 22.94 1.98
CA ILE A 137 -4.60 22.91 0.53
C ILE A 137 -4.19 24.22 -0.16
N ASP A 138 -3.36 25.03 0.50
CA ASP A 138 -3.01 26.39 0.07
C ASP A 138 -2.05 26.40 -1.12
N THR A 139 -1.29 25.30 -1.32
CA THR A 139 -0.32 25.20 -2.40
C THR A 139 -0.51 23.94 -3.23
N PRO A 140 -0.06 23.93 -4.51
CA PRO A 140 -0.10 22.74 -5.37
C PRO A 140 0.61 21.53 -4.75
N GLU A 141 1.72 21.75 -4.04
CA GLU A 141 2.50 20.69 -3.39
C GLU A 141 1.71 20.02 -2.25
N GLN A 142 0.98 20.81 -1.48
CA GLN A 142 0.11 20.30 -0.40
C GLN A 142 -1.01 19.43 -0.98
N ILE A 143 -1.65 19.88 -2.07
CA ILE A 143 -2.69 19.12 -2.77
C ILE A 143 -2.13 17.79 -3.29
N LEU A 144 -0.98 17.82 -3.95
CA LEU A 144 -0.33 16.61 -4.45
C LEU A 144 0.05 15.64 -3.32
N ARG A 145 0.53 16.17 -2.18
CA ARG A 145 0.84 15.39 -0.98
C ARG A 145 -0.40 14.65 -0.45
N ILE A 146 -1.56 15.31 -0.38
CA ILE A 146 -2.83 14.69 0.07
C ILE A 146 -3.16 13.48 -0.83
N VAL A 147 -3.04 13.64 -2.14
CA VAL A 147 -3.27 12.56 -3.09
C VAL A 147 -2.27 11.42 -2.90
N ASP A 148 -0.99 11.73 -2.67
CA ASP A 148 0.03 10.72 -2.44
C ASP A 148 -0.17 10.00 -1.08
N LEU A 149 -0.61 10.70 -0.03
CA LEU A 149 -1.02 10.08 1.24
C LEU A 149 -2.18 9.10 1.04
N TYR A 150 -3.20 9.49 0.26
CA TYR A 150 -4.30 8.57 -0.06
C TYR A 150 -3.83 7.35 -0.85
N ARG A 151 -2.96 7.54 -1.83
CA ARG A 151 -2.37 6.44 -2.61
C ARG A 151 -1.52 5.51 -1.74
N ALA A 152 -0.79 6.06 -0.77
CA ALA A 152 0.01 5.27 0.17
C ALA A 152 -0.85 4.31 1.03
N ARG A 153 -2.14 4.57 1.20
CA ARG A 153 -3.09 3.66 1.85
C ARG A 153 -3.03 2.24 1.28
N TRP A 154 -2.81 2.11 -0.02
CA TRP A 154 -2.72 0.80 -0.68
C TRP A 154 -1.60 -0.10 -0.13
N THR A 155 -0.61 0.49 0.52
CA THR A 155 0.48 -0.26 1.16
C THR A 155 -0.02 -1.24 2.21
N ILE A 156 -1.12 -0.93 2.93
CA ILE A 156 -1.71 -1.85 3.91
C ILE A 156 -2.27 -3.12 3.25
N GLU A 157 -2.85 -2.99 2.04
CA GLU A 157 -3.36 -4.15 1.31
C GLU A 157 -2.22 -5.04 0.79
N GLU A 158 -1.12 -4.44 0.35
CA GLU A 158 0.08 -5.18 -0.02
C GLU A 158 0.71 -5.86 1.20
N PHE A 159 0.66 -5.23 2.39
CA PHE A 159 1.11 -5.84 3.63
C PHE A 159 0.24 -7.05 4.02
N PHE A 160 -1.08 -6.93 3.94
CA PHE A 160 -1.97 -8.08 4.16
C PHE A 160 -1.74 -9.21 3.15
N LYS A 161 -1.43 -8.90 1.90
CA LYS A 161 -1.02 -9.92 0.91
C LYS A 161 0.30 -10.58 1.30
N ALA A 162 1.26 -9.83 1.82
CA ALA A 162 2.51 -10.39 2.33
C ALA A 162 2.24 -11.37 3.49
N ILE A 163 1.37 -11.02 4.45
CA ILE A 163 0.96 -11.91 5.56
C ILE A 163 0.26 -13.16 5.01
N LYS A 164 -0.80 -12.97 4.24
CA LYS A 164 -1.70 -14.05 3.79
C LYS A 164 -1.02 -14.99 2.80
N THR A 165 -0.37 -14.43 1.79
CA THR A 165 0.20 -15.18 0.66
C THR A 165 1.71 -15.39 0.83
N GLY A 166 2.44 -14.36 1.19
CA GLY A 166 3.90 -14.39 1.36
C GLY A 166 4.31 -15.33 2.50
N CYS A 167 3.74 -15.13 3.66
CA CYS A 167 4.00 -15.95 4.85
C CYS A 167 3.05 -17.14 4.99
N SER A 168 2.09 -17.33 4.08
CA SER A 168 1.09 -18.40 4.11
C SER A 168 0.35 -18.51 5.46
N TYR A 169 0.11 -17.38 6.13
CA TYR A 169 -0.44 -17.36 7.48
C TYR A 169 -1.80 -18.04 7.61
N GLU A 170 -2.70 -17.83 6.65
CA GLU A 170 -4.05 -18.45 6.64
C GLU A 170 -4.05 -19.99 6.49
N LYS A 171 -2.92 -20.56 6.09
CA LYS A 171 -2.76 -22.02 5.95
C LYS A 171 -2.28 -22.69 7.24
N ARG A 172 -1.96 -21.92 8.26
CA ARG A 172 -1.49 -22.45 9.55
C ARG A 172 -2.67 -22.96 10.36
N GLN A 173 -2.66 -24.24 10.68
CA GLN A 173 -3.62 -24.86 11.58
C GLN A 173 -3.05 -24.83 12.99
N LEU A 174 -3.56 -23.94 13.83
CA LEU A 174 -3.10 -23.72 15.20
C LEU A 174 -4.30 -23.86 16.15
N GLU A 175 -4.14 -24.69 17.18
CA GLU A 175 -5.21 -25.14 18.05
C GLU A 175 -5.73 -24.06 19.03
N SER A 176 -4.90 -23.08 19.38
CA SER A 176 -5.27 -22.08 20.38
C SER A 176 -5.14 -20.65 19.86
N LYS A 177 -6.00 -19.76 20.41
CA LYS A 177 -5.92 -18.32 20.18
C LYS A 177 -4.53 -17.76 20.50
N ARG A 178 -3.91 -18.20 21.60
CA ARG A 178 -2.58 -17.76 22.03
C ARG A 178 -1.51 -18.12 21.01
N THR A 179 -1.51 -19.37 20.53
CA THR A 179 -0.58 -19.84 19.52
C THR A 179 -0.76 -19.10 18.21
N LEU A 180 -2.03 -18.82 17.83
CA LEU A 180 -2.35 -18.05 16.64
C LEU A 180 -1.81 -16.62 16.74
N LEU A 181 -1.96 -15.95 17.87
CA LEU A 181 -1.45 -14.59 18.09
C LEU A 181 0.09 -14.54 18.09
N ASN A 182 0.76 -15.52 18.71
CA ASN A 182 2.20 -15.61 18.70
C ASN A 182 2.75 -15.82 17.26
N ALA A 183 2.09 -16.71 16.50
CA ALA A 183 2.43 -16.92 15.09
C ALA A 183 2.19 -15.66 14.26
N LEU A 184 1.11 -14.91 14.53
CA LEU A 184 0.84 -13.64 13.88
C LEU A 184 1.94 -12.61 14.17
N ALA A 185 2.38 -12.47 15.42
CA ALA A 185 3.42 -11.53 15.80
C ALA A 185 4.73 -11.78 15.03
N ALA A 186 5.18 -13.04 14.95
CA ALA A 186 6.34 -13.41 14.14
C ALA A 186 6.11 -13.17 12.63
N THR A 187 4.92 -13.51 12.15
CA THR A 187 4.55 -13.35 10.73
C THR A 187 4.51 -11.89 10.31
N VAL A 188 4.02 -10.99 11.16
CA VAL A 188 3.97 -9.53 10.91
C VAL A 188 5.36 -8.98 10.61
N PHE A 189 6.36 -9.36 11.39
CA PHE A 189 7.74 -8.93 11.16
C PHE A 189 8.31 -9.44 9.83
N VAL A 190 8.10 -10.72 9.51
CA VAL A 190 8.53 -11.29 8.22
C VAL A 190 7.82 -10.62 7.06
N ALA A 191 6.51 -10.43 7.15
CA ALA A 191 5.71 -9.78 6.12
C ALA A 191 6.15 -8.33 5.87
N TRP A 192 6.52 -7.60 6.94
CA TRP A 192 7.09 -6.26 6.82
C TRP A 192 8.41 -6.27 6.06
N LYS A 193 9.31 -7.21 6.39
CA LYS A 193 10.59 -7.40 5.67
C LYS A 193 10.36 -7.70 4.18
N LEU A 194 9.42 -8.57 3.86
CA LEU A 194 9.07 -8.89 2.47
C LEU A 194 8.52 -7.66 1.73
N LEU A 195 7.65 -6.89 2.38
CA LEU A 195 7.10 -5.65 1.82
C LEU A 195 8.20 -4.61 1.57
N LEU A 196 9.10 -4.42 2.55
CA LEU A 196 10.23 -3.49 2.45
C LEU A 196 11.12 -3.87 1.26
N MET A 197 11.59 -5.11 1.19
CA MET A 197 12.44 -5.60 0.10
C MET A 197 11.76 -5.42 -1.27
N ARG A 198 10.48 -5.76 -1.38
CA ARG A 198 9.72 -5.62 -2.62
C ARG A 198 9.55 -4.16 -3.03
N THR A 199 9.29 -3.29 -2.08
CA THR A 199 9.11 -1.85 -2.35
C THR A 199 10.44 -1.24 -2.78
N LEU A 200 11.49 -1.43 -2.01
CA LEU A 200 12.80 -0.87 -2.31
C LEU A 200 13.41 -1.45 -3.59
N SER A 201 13.19 -2.72 -3.89
CA SER A 201 13.66 -3.31 -5.16
C SER A 201 13.05 -2.64 -6.40
N ARG A 202 11.89 -1.97 -6.26
CA ARG A 202 11.19 -1.26 -7.35
C ARG A 202 11.49 0.22 -7.41
N THR A 203 11.78 0.84 -6.28
CA THR A 203 11.92 2.30 -6.17
C THR A 203 13.37 2.74 -6.01
N GLN A 204 14.19 1.91 -5.37
CA GLN A 204 15.57 2.19 -4.97
C GLN A 204 16.43 0.92 -5.08
N GLY A 205 16.25 0.15 -6.15
CA GLY A 205 16.85 -1.16 -6.34
C GLY A 205 18.38 -1.19 -6.35
N GLU A 206 19.02 -0.07 -6.65
CA GLU A 206 20.47 0.11 -6.71
C GLU A 206 21.12 0.36 -5.34
N LEU A 207 20.33 0.60 -4.29
CA LEU A 207 20.88 0.73 -2.93
C LEU A 207 21.52 -0.57 -2.46
N PRO A 208 22.51 -0.51 -1.54
CA PRO A 208 23.17 -1.68 -0.98
C PRO A 208 22.18 -2.64 -0.28
N ALA A 209 22.38 -3.92 -0.43
CA ALA A 209 21.54 -4.95 0.18
C ALA A 209 21.52 -4.90 1.72
N THR A 210 22.50 -4.26 2.36
CA THR A 210 22.58 -4.05 3.82
C THR A 210 21.39 -3.27 4.38
N GLU A 211 20.68 -2.50 3.55
CA GLU A 211 19.43 -1.80 3.92
C GLU A 211 18.28 -2.78 4.24
N VAL A 212 18.34 -3.99 3.68
CA VAL A 212 17.24 -4.97 3.80
C VAL A 212 17.65 -6.31 4.39
N LEU A 213 18.92 -6.69 4.34
CA LEU A 213 19.47 -7.96 4.84
C LEU A 213 20.64 -7.72 5.80
N THR A 214 20.83 -8.67 6.73
CA THR A 214 22.01 -8.68 7.58
C THR A 214 23.25 -9.10 6.78
N PRO A 215 24.48 -8.75 7.22
CA PRO A 215 25.71 -9.23 6.59
C PRO A 215 25.77 -10.75 6.49
N THR A 216 25.33 -11.47 7.52
CA THR A 216 25.24 -12.94 7.52
C THR A 216 24.29 -13.45 6.44
N GLN A 217 23.10 -12.86 6.31
CA GLN A 217 22.14 -13.22 5.27
C GLN A 217 22.69 -12.99 3.86
N ILE A 218 23.42 -11.91 3.65
CA ILE A 218 24.09 -11.62 2.38
C ILE A 218 25.13 -12.69 2.06
N THR A 219 26.01 -13.02 3.03
CA THR A 219 27.04 -14.06 2.86
C THR A 219 26.43 -15.41 2.54
N VAL A 220 25.41 -15.81 3.29
CA VAL A 220 24.68 -17.07 3.06
C VAL A 220 24.04 -17.07 1.68
N LEU A 221 23.36 -15.97 1.29
CA LEU A 221 22.71 -15.88 -0.01
C LEU A 221 23.71 -15.94 -1.17
N GLN A 222 24.89 -15.32 -1.03
CA GLN A 222 25.98 -15.40 -1.99
C GLN A 222 26.48 -16.85 -2.13
N SER A 223 26.61 -17.59 -1.02
CA SER A 223 27.10 -18.96 -1.00
C SER A 223 26.14 -19.95 -1.65
N VAL A 224 24.82 -19.78 -1.47
CA VAL A 224 23.79 -20.70 -2.00
C VAL A 224 23.22 -20.28 -3.36
N SER A 225 23.58 -19.10 -3.84
CA SER A 225 23.05 -18.57 -5.10
C SER A 225 23.70 -19.26 -6.31
N ALA A 226 22.89 -19.83 -7.18
CA ALA A 226 23.37 -20.41 -8.44
C ALA A 226 24.04 -19.40 -9.40
N LYS A 227 23.73 -18.10 -9.24
CA LYS A 227 24.32 -17.02 -10.01
C LYS A 227 25.27 -16.24 -9.12
N LYS A 228 26.49 -16.02 -9.60
CA LYS A 228 27.48 -15.18 -8.89
C LYS A 228 26.90 -13.78 -8.67
N MET A 229 26.99 -13.30 -7.45
CA MET A 229 26.56 -11.97 -7.03
C MET A 229 27.78 -11.04 -6.85
N ALA A 230 27.56 -9.75 -6.90
CA ALA A 230 28.57 -8.76 -6.59
C ALA A 230 29.09 -8.92 -5.14
N LEU A 231 30.30 -8.43 -4.84
CA LEU A 231 30.84 -8.41 -3.47
C LEU A 231 29.94 -7.58 -2.54
N ILE A 232 29.46 -6.45 -3.03
CA ILE A 232 28.47 -5.60 -2.38
C ILE A 232 27.22 -5.64 -3.27
N PRO A 233 26.29 -6.57 -3.03
CA PRO A 233 25.12 -6.70 -3.87
C PRO A 233 24.11 -5.57 -3.62
N THR A 234 23.33 -5.26 -4.64
CA THR A 234 22.23 -4.31 -4.56
C THR A 234 20.95 -4.98 -4.02
N ILE A 235 19.97 -4.16 -3.59
CA ILE A 235 18.66 -4.65 -3.17
C ILE A 235 17.99 -5.44 -4.30
N SER A 236 18.08 -4.97 -5.54
CA SER A 236 17.54 -5.68 -6.71
C SER A 236 18.17 -7.06 -6.87
N GLU A 237 19.49 -7.18 -6.75
CA GLU A 237 20.20 -8.45 -6.89
C GLU A 237 19.78 -9.46 -5.83
N VAL A 238 19.73 -9.06 -4.54
CA VAL A 238 19.32 -9.97 -3.44
C VAL A 238 17.83 -10.32 -3.53
N PHE A 239 16.97 -9.38 -3.92
CA PHE A 239 15.54 -9.63 -4.11
C PHE A 239 15.29 -10.73 -5.14
N TYR A 240 15.94 -10.65 -6.31
CA TYR A 240 15.82 -11.69 -7.33
C TYR A 240 16.55 -12.97 -6.97
N ALA A 241 17.61 -12.93 -6.19
CA ALA A 241 18.27 -14.12 -5.67
C ALA A 241 17.36 -14.88 -4.70
N ILE A 242 16.74 -14.18 -3.75
CA ILE A 242 15.72 -14.75 -2.84
C ILE A 242 14.54 -15.31 -3.64
N ALA A 243 14.05 -14.57 -4.63
CA ALA A 243 12.97 -15.07 -5.48
C ALA A 243 13.34 -16.36 -6.19
N ARG A 244 14.57 -16.51 -6.69
CA ARG A 244 15.08 -17.76 -7.31
C ARG A 244 15.12 -18.92 -6.32
N LEU A 245 15.54 -18.71 -5.07
CA LEU A 245 15.44 -19.72 -4.01
C LEU A 245 13.99 -20.19 -3.81
N GLY A 246 13.01 -19.29 -3.99
CA GLY A 246 11.58 -19.59 -3.93
C GLY A 246 11.00 -20.23 -5.19
N GLY A 247 11.81 -20.45 -6.24
CA GLY A 247 11.39 -21.06 -7.50
C GLY A 247 10.95 -20.06 -8.58
N HIS A 248 11.41 -18.79 -8.49
CA HIS A 248 11.14 -17.81 -9.53
C HIS A 248 11.83 -18.14 -10.86
N LEU A 249 11.05 -18.06 -11.92
CA LEU A 249 11.55 -18.15 -13.30
C LEU A 249 11.40 -16.78 -13.99
N LYS A 250 12.48 -16.27 -14.57
CA LYS A 250 12.52 -14.94 -15.20
C LYS A 250 11.41 -14.72 -16.23
N ARG A 251 11.01 -15.78 -16.96
CA ARG A 251 9.93 -15.74 -17.96
C ARG A 251 8.54 -15.43 -17.40
N ASN A 252 8.34 -15.57 -16.09
CA ASN A 252 7.04 -15.37 -15.43
C ASN A 252 6.80 -13.90 -14.99
N GLY A 253 7.63 -12.96 -15.43
CA GLY A 253 7.55 -11.56 -15.01
C GLY A 253 8.02 -11.34 -13.55
N PRO A 254 7.60 -10.26 -12.87
CA PRO A 254 8.02 -9.96 -11.51
C PRO A 254 7.59 -11.04 -10.51
N PRO A 255 8.42 -11.39 -9.49
CA PRO A 255 8.09 -12.41 -8.52
C PRO A 255 6.88 -12.03 -7.66
N GLY A 256 5.96 -13.00 -7.49
CA GLY A 256 4.78 -12.88 -6.63
C GLY A 256 5.12 -13.11 -5.14
N TRP A 257 4.17 -12.74 -4.25
CA TRP A 257 4.34 -12.85 -2.80
C TRP A 257 4.71 -14.24 -2.31
N LEU A 258 4.05 -15.28 -2.81
CA LEU A 258 4.32 -16.68 -2.44
C LEU A 258 5.76 -17.09 -2.75
N ILE A 259 6.26 -16.67 -3.89
CA ILE A 259 7.61 -17.01 -4.35
C ILE A 259 8.67 -16.32 -3.48
N ILE A 260 8.48 -15.02 -3.22
CA ILE A 260 9.41 -14.25 -2.37
C ILE A 260 9.39 -14.79 -0.94
N GLY A 261 8.20 -15.09 -0.40
CA GLY A 261 8.05 -15.64 0.95
C GLY A 261 8.78 -16.99 1.11
N ARG A 262 8.56 -17.92 0.18
CA ARG A 262 9.28 -19.22 0.16
C ARG A 262 10.80 -19.07 0.05
N GLY A 263 11.25 -18.12 -0.76
CA GLY A 263 12.67 -17.86 -0.91
C GLY A 263 13.29 -17.29 0.35
N TYR A 264 12.60 -16.37 1.00
CA TYR A 264 13.05 -15.77 2.26
C TYR A 264 13.06 -16.78 3.42
N GLU A 265 12.05 -17.64 3.52
CA GLU A 265 12.00 -18.74 4.49
C GLU A 265 13.19 -19.69 4.33
N LYS A 266 13.55 -20.06 3.10
CA LYS A 266 14.74 -20.86 2.82
C LYS A 266 16.02 -20.14 3.23
N LEU A 267 16.13 -18.82 2.96
CA LEU A 267 17.28 -18.04 3.37
C LEU A 267 17.45 -18.05 4.89
N LEU A 268 16.36 -17.86 5.65
CA LEU A 268 16.38 -17.94 7.11
C LEU A 268 16.82 -19.32 7.61
N SER A 269 16.34 -20.40 6.99
CA SER A 269 16.73 -21.76 7.33
C SER A 269 18.22 -22.01 7.07
N TYR A 270 18.75 -21.52 5.95
CA TYR A 270 20.18 -21.60 5.65
C TYR A 270 21.02 -20.75 6.61
N GLU A 271 20.55 -19.56 7.00
CA GLU A 271 21.22 -18.71 8.01
C GLU A 271 21.36 -19.43 9.35
N VAL A 272 20.30 -20.09 9.83
CA VAL A 272 20.33 -20.86 11.07
C VAL A 272 21.38 -21.99 10.99
N GLY A 273 21.40 -22.73 9.90
CA GLY A 273 22.42 -23.80 9.68
C GLY A 273 23.85 -23.25 9.60
N TRP A 274 24.01 -22.12 8.91
CA TRP A 274 25.32 -21.46 8.80
C TRP A 274 25.88 -21.02 10.17
N VAL A 275 25.06 -20.34 10.97
CA VAL A 275 25.42 -19.88 12.31
C VAL A 275 25.74 -21.08 13.23
N ALA A 276 24.98 -22.16 13.17
CA ALA A 276 25.21 -23.38 13.91
C ALA A 276 26.58 -24.02 13.56
N ALA A 277 26.92 -24.08 12.27
CA ALA A 277 28.18 -24.61 11.79
C ALA A 277 29.38 -23.76 12.26
N LEU A 278 29.27 -22.43 12.21
CA LEU A 278 30.30 -21.50 12.69
C LEU A 278 30.56 -21.71 14.21
N ASN A 279 29.48 -21.81 15.00
CA ASN A 279 29.57 -22.02 16.44
C ASN A 279 30.25 -23.37 16.79
N ALA A 280 29.89 -24.43 16.03
CA ALA A 280 30.53 -25.74 16.20
C ALA A 280 32.04 -25.73 15.88
N SER A 281 32.40 -24.99 14.82
CA SER A 281 33.82 -24.86 14.42
C SER A 281 34.66 -24.01 15.39
N SER A 282 34.01 -23.15 16.17
CA SER A 282 34.65 -22.24 17.13
C SER A 282 34.81 -22.86 18.52
N GLN A 283 34.25 -24.05 18.79
CA GLN A 283 34.48 -24.78 20.03
C GLN A 283 35.82 -25.49 19.94
N PRO A 284 36.77 -25.30 20.92
CA PRO A 284 38.01 -26.04 20.95
C PRO A 284 37.67 -27.54 21.03
N GLN A 285 38.18 -28.32 20.08
CA GLN A 285 38.12 -29.79 20.19
C GLN A 285 38.81 -30.15 21.50
N GLY A 286 38.01 -30.52 22.50
CA GLY A 286 38.54 -31.03 23.76
C GLY A 286 39.42 -32.23 23.43
N VAL A 287 40.74 -32.08 23.73
CA VAL A 287 41.68 -33.17 23.67
C VAL A 287 41.23 -34.17 24.72
N ALA A 288 40.77 -35.33 24.27
CA ALA A 288 40.47 -36.47 25.13
C ALA A 288 41.78 -37.15 25.61
#